data_fd64465f11c20bee9600c147faab3c79
#
_entry.id   fd64465f11c20bee9600c147faab3c79
#
_cell.length_a   1.000
_cell.length_b   1.000
_cell.length_c   1.000
_cell.angle_alpha   90.00
_cell.angle_beta   90.00
_cell.angle_gamma   90.00
#
_symmetry.space_group_name_H-M   'P 1'
#
loop_
_entity.id
_entity.type
_entity.pdbx_description
1 polymer ?
#
loop_
_entity_poly.entity_id
_entity_poly.type
_entity_poly.pdbx_seq_one_letter_code
_entity_poly.pdbx_strand_id
1 'polypeptide(L)'
;MNKYLLPLTAIALCFCATQAMAANSQATGDAKAKIIAPLTITESEDMNFGTMLSSSAHNVTLDHADGRTSTVNAMLVDDSANAPKSGKFVINNGGTAPVTATIALPASTTVTANGTSLDVDTFTSDFPTGSNNIPVGNTNLHVGATLHVTANAPAGDYTGQYTVTISY
;
A
#
# COMPACT_ATOMS: atom_id res chain seq x y z
N MET A 1 68.69 80.72 50.60
CA MET A 1 69.54 80.08 49.59
C MET A 1 69.01 78.64 49.33
N ASN A 2 68.91 78.30 48.08
CA ASN A 2 68.59 77.05 47.44
C ASN A 2 67.09 76.65 47.21
N LYS A 3 66.72 76.93 46.02
CA LYS A 3 65.57 76.53 45.27
C LYS A 3 65.68 75.04 44.91
N TYR A 4 64.65 74.30 45.13
CA TYR A 4 64.45 73.06 44.32
C TYR A 4 63.04 73.01 43.83
N LEU A 5 62.93 73.19 42.49
CA LEU A 5 61.76 72.93 41.70
C LEU A 5 61.58 71.41 41.55
N LEU A 6 60.42 70.91 41.88
CA LEU A 6 60.02 69.56 41.46
C LEU A 6 59.14 69.71 40.21
N PRO A 7 59.38 68.96 39.15
CA PRO A 7 58.49 68.92 38.01
C PRO A 7 57.31 67.98 38.29
N LEU A 8 56.14 68.47 38.04
CA LEU A 8 54.88 67.71 38.08
C LEU A 8 54.75 66.87 36.83
N THR A 9 55.02 65.57 36.96
CA THR A 9 54.83 64.63 35.87
C THR A 9 53.35 64.25 35.82
N ALA A 10 52.64 64.69 34.80
CA ALA A 10 51.26 64.32 34.46
C ALA A 10 51.27 62.91 33.87
N ILE A 11 50.77 61.93 34.62
CA ILE A 11 50.52 60.60 34.10
C ILE A 11 49.16 60.59 33.33
N ALA A 12 49.24 60.59 32.04
CA ALA A 12 48.07 60.39 31.17
C ALA A 12 47.72 58.93 31.16
N LEU A 13 46.66 58.50 31.90
CA LEU A 13 46.08 57.21 31.77
C LEU A 13 45.35 57.08 30.45
N CYS A 14 45.99 56.41 29.49
CA CYS A 14 45.34 56.06 28.24
C CYS A 14 44.40 54.87 28.50
N PHE A 15 43.08 55.12 28.65
CA PHE A 15 42.05 54.08 28.68
C PHE A 15 41.89 53.55 27.27
N CYS A 16 42.60 52.45 26.95
CA CYS A 16 42.28 51.67 25.77
C CYS A 16 40.96 50.91 26.02
N ALA A 17 39.85 51.48 25.61
CA ALA A 17 38.59 50.74 25.55
C ALA A 17 38.70 49.69 24.43
N THR A 18 39.00 48.43 24.79
CA THR A 18 38.85 47.29 23.87
C THR A 18 37.37 47.10 23.62
N GLN A 19 36.90 47.58 22.49
CA GLN A 19 35.57 47.20 22.00
C GLN A 19 35.64 45.72 21.66
N ALA A 20 35.00 44.89 22.49
CA ALA A 20 34.71 43.51 22.13
C ALA A 20 33.72 43.53 20.95
N MET A 21 34.24 43.35 19.74
CA MET A 21 33.38 43.07 18.60
C MET A 21 32.70 41.72 18.85
N ALA A 22 31.39 41.74 19.07
CA ALA A 22 30.57 40.54 19.07
C ALA A 22 30.70 39.91 17.69
N ALA A 23 31.48 38.83 17.60
CA ALA A 23 31.54 38.04 16.38
C ALA A 23 30.18 37.30 16.21
N ASN A 24 29.44 37.68 15.17
CA ASN A 24 28.26 36.93 14.78
C ASN A 24 28.70 35.54 14.29
N SER A 25 28.45 34.54 15.10
CA SER A 25 28.58 33.12 14.66
C SER A 25 27.35 32.72 13.90
N GLN A 26 27.51 32.38 12.62
CA GLN A 26 26.47 31.79 11.77
C GLN A 26 26.88 30.35 11.45
N ALA A 27 25.90 29.45 11.54
CA ALA A 27 26.03 28.07 11.08
C ALA A 27 24.98 27.81 10.03
N THR A 28 25.38 27.21 8.91
CA THR A 28 24.48 26.72 7.87
C THR A 28 24.15 25.25 8.13
N GLY A 29 22.86 24.93 8.18
CA GLY A 29 22.36 23.54 8.26
C GLY A 29 21.73 23.13 6.94
N ASP A 30 21.93 21.87 6.54
CA ASP A 30 21.24 21.28 5.39
C ASP A 30 19.82 20.88 5.77
N ALA A 31 18.83 21.29 4.97
CA ALA A 31 17.45 20.79 5.03
C ALA A 31 17.21 19.83 3.86
N LYS A 32 16.74 18.62 4.14
CA LYS A 32 16.46 17.61 3.13
C LYS A 32 15.02 17.15 3.25
N ALA A 33 14.33 16.99 2.11
CA ALA A 33 13.01 16.39 2.01
C ALA A 33 12.99 15.39 0.86
N LYS A 34 12.33 14.25 1.05
CA LYS A 34 12.04 13.28 -0.02
C LYS A 34 10.54 13.29 -0.24
N ILE A 35 10.13 13.64 -1.45
CA ILE A 35 8.73 13.55 -1.90
C ILE A 35 8.61 12.32 -2.76
N ILE A 36 7.62 11.47 -2.47
CA ILE A 36 7.30 10.28 -3.25
C ILE A 36 5.99 10.50 -4.01
N ALA A 37 5.88 9.93 -5.22
CA ALA A 37 4.62 9.91 -5.94
C ALA A 37 3.63 8.97 -5.25
N PRO A 38 2.32 9.26 -5.27
CA PRO A 38 1.32 8.36 -4.72
C PRO A 38 1.27 7.07 -5.55
N LEU A 39 1.07 5.93 -4.86
CA LEU A 39 0.68 4.67 -5.50
C LEU A 39 -0.79 4.77 -5.92
N THR A 40 -1.11 4.20 -7.07
CA THR A 40 -2.49 3.98 -7.51
C THR A 40 -2.72 2.50 -7.74
N ILE A 41 -3.95 2.03 -7.49
CA ILE A 41 -4.38 0.67 -7.77
C ILE A 41 -5.68 0.75 -8.60
N THR A 42 -5.75 -0.04 -9.66
CA THR A 42 -6.92 -0.12 -10.54
C THR A 42 -7.20 -1.57 -10.88
N GLU A 43 -8.47 -1.97 -10.81
CA GLU A 43 -8.90 -3.27 -11.29
C GLU A 43 -8.78 -3.33 -12.82
N SER A 44 -8.25 -4.42 -13.35
CA SER A 44 -8.08 -4.65 -14.78
C SER A 44 -8.84 -5.89 -15.27
N GLU A 45 -9.10 -6.85 -14.40
CA GLU A 45 -9.92 -8.04 -14.68
C GLU A 45 -10.73 -8.39 -13.43
N ASP A 46 -12.02 -8.72 -13.64
CA ASP A 46 -12.93 -9.16 -12.59
C ASP A 46 -12.56 -10.58 -12.13
N MET A 47 -12.75 -10.87 -10.84
CA MET A 47 -12.68 -12.24 -10.33
C MET A 47 -13.90 -13.03 -10.78
N ASN A 48 -13.69 -14.20 -11.36
CA ASN A 48 -14.73 -15.08 -11.85
C ASN A 48 -14.51 -16.52 -11.41
N PHE A 49 -15.41 -17.05 -10.60
CA PHE A 49 -15.35 -18.45 -10.15
C PHE A 49 -15.81 -19.45 -11.23
N GLY A 50 -16.30 -18.99 -12.37
CA GLY A 50 -16.81 -19.81 -13.46
C GLY A 50 -18.20 -20.39 -13.18
N THR A 51 -18.61 -21.34 -14.00
CA THR A 51 -19.92 -21.99 -13.91
C THR A 51 -19.87 -23.22 -12.98
N MET A 52 -20.91 -23.39 -12.16
CA MET A 52 -21.02 -24.48 -11.19
C MET A 52 -22.46 -24.90 -10.94
N LEU A 53 -22.64 -26.11 -10.40
CA LEU A 53 -23.93 -26.66 -9.96
C LEU A 53 -24.09 -26.42 -8.45
N SER A 54 -25.34 -26.30 -7.99
CA SER A 54 -25.67 -26.09 -6.56
C SER A 54 -26.45 -27.26 -5.93
N SER A 55 -26.47 -28.44 -6.56
CA SER A 55 -27.24 -29.59 -6.04
C SER A 55 -26.75 -30.09 -4.66
N SER A 56 -25.53 -29.75 -4.28
CA SER A 56 -25.00 -29.96 -2.93
C SER A 56 -24.16 -28.78 -2.49
N ALA A 57 -24.06 -28.58 -1.17
CA ALA A 57 -23.15 -27.55 -0.63
C ALA A 57 -21.69 -27.91 -0.90
N HIS A 58 -20.90 -26.95 -1.33
CA HIS A 58 -19.48 -27.13 -1.62
C HIS A 58 -18.75 -25.78 -1.63
N ASN A 59 -17.43 -25.85 -1.54
CA ASN A 59 -16.57 -24.67 -1.64
C ASN A 59 -15.83 -24.70 -2.96
N VAL A 60 -15.75 -23.57 -3.64
CA VAL A 60 -14.96 -23.36 -4.86
C VAL A 60 -13.84 -22.40 -4.54
N THR A 61 -12.60 -22.88 -4.61
CA THR A 61 -11.40 -22.05 -4.41
C THR A 61 -10.81 -21.72 -5.77
N LEU A 62 -10.62 -20.45 -5.99
CA LEU A 62 -9.91 -19.89 -7.13
C LEU A 62 -8.58 -19.33 -6.61
N ASP A 63 -7.47 -19.85 -7.14
CA ASP A 63 -6.15 -19.34 -6.79
C ASP A 63 -5.78 -18.11 -7.64
N HIS A 64 -4.69 -17.43 -7.28
CA HIS A 64 -4.19 -16.25 -8.00
C HIS A 64 -3.57 -16.57 -9.36
N ALA A 65 -3.45 -17.87 -9.75
CA ALA A 65 -2.95 -18.32 -11.05
C ALA A 65 -4.08 -18.91 -11.93
N ASP A 66 -5.34 -18.52 -11.69
CA ASP A 66 -6.55 -18.97 -12.37
C ASP A 66 -6.90 -20.45 -12.16
N GLY A 67 -6.21 -21.13 -11.24
CA GLY A 67 -6.52 -22.49 -10.86
C GLY A 67 -7.81 -22.57 -10.04
N ARG A 68 -8.78 -23.37 -10.49
CA ARG A 68 -10.05 -23.59 -9.80
C ARG A 68 -10.14 -25.00 -9.25
N THR A 69 -10.43 -25.11 -7.97
CA THR A 69 -10.68 -26.38 -7.29
C THR A 69 -12.01 -26.35 -6.54
N SER A 70 -12.59 -27.51 -6.27
CA SER A 70 -13.80 -27.60 -5.45
C SER A 70 -13.70 -28.77 -4.46
N THR A 71 -14.32 -28.62 -3.30
CA THR A 71 -14.49 -29.75 -2.35
C THR A 71 -15.34 -30.86 -2.92
N VAL A 72 -16.16 -30.58 -3.96
CA VAL A 72 -16.93 -31.54 -4.73
C VAL A 72 -16.74 -31.26 -6.21
N ASN A 73 -15.73 -31.88 -6.83
CA ASN A 73 -15.35 -31.61 -8.22
C ASN A 73 -16.49 -31.80 -9.23
N ALA A 74 -17.42 -32.75 -8.97
CA ALA A 74 -18.59 -32.99 -9.82
C ALA A 74 -19.54 -31.76 -9.91
N MET A 75 -19.37 -30.77 -9.05
CA MET A 75 -20.15 -29.51 -9.10
C MET A 75 -19.56 -28.45 -10.04
N LEU A 76 -18.32 -28.63 -10.48
CA LEU A 76 -17.71 -27.70 -11.44
C LEU A 76 -18.16 -28.04 -12.87
N VAL A 77 -18.46 -27.00 -13.63
CA VAL A 77 -18.82 -27.12 -15.06
C VAL A 77 -17.73 -26.42 -15.87
N ASP A 78 -17.21 -27.11 -16.87
CA ASP A 78 -16.29 -26.49 -17.83
C ASP A 78 -17.09 -25.71 -18.85
N ASP A 79 -17.04 -24.39 -18.71
CA ASP A 79 -17.73 -23.45 -19.56
C ASP A 79 -16.71 -22.42 -20.08
N SER A 80 -16.34 -22.56 -21.35
CA SER A 80 -15.36 -21.66 -21.96
C SER A 80 -15.86 -20.21 -22.11
N ALA A 81 -17.18 -20.00 -22.12
CA ALA A 81 -17.76 -18.66 -22.18
C ALA A 81 -17.70 -17.96 -20.81
N ASN A 82 -17.64 -18.73 -19.73
CA ASN A 82 -17.55 -18.26 -18.35
C ASN A 82 -16.38 -18.95 -17.62
N ALA A 83 -15.18 -18.85 -18.22
CA ALA A 83 -13.99 -19.48 -17.66
C ALA A 83 -13.59 -18.82 -16.31
N PRO A 84 -13.10 -19.62 -15.34
CA PRO A 84 -12.61 -19.07 -14.09
C PRO A 84 -11.40 -18.15 -14.33
N LYS A 85 -11.36 -17.03 -13.58
CA LYS A 85 -10.28 -16.05 -13.63
C LYS A 85 -10.05 -15.43 -12.27
N SER A 86 -8.81 -15.30 -11.87
CA SER A 86 -8.41 -14.50 -10.71
C SER A 86 -8.72 -13.02 -10.94
N GLY A 87 -9.04 -12.31 -9.87
CA GLY A 87 -9.14 -10.85 -9.94
C GLY A 87 -7.76 -10.25 -10.20
N LYS A 88 -7.67 -9.27 -11.10
CA LYS A 88 -6.40 -8.66 -11.44
C LYS A 88 -6.44 -7.17 -11.26
N PHE A 89 -5.43 -6.68 -10.55
CA PHE A 89 -5.22 -5.26 -10.29
C PHE A 89 -3.88 -4.82 -10.85
N VAL A 90 -3.82 -3.58 -11.30
CA VAL A 90 -2.58 -2.93 -11.70
C VAL A 90 -2.22 -1.90 -10.63
N ILE A 91 -1.10 -2.10 -9.96
CA ILE A 91 -0.49 -1.16 -9.04
C ILE A 91 0.49 -0.31 -9.84
N ASN A 92 0.30 1.00 -9.88
CA ASN A 92 1.21 1.92 -10.54
C ASN A 92 2.01 2.72 -9.52
N ASN A 93 3.34 2.61 -9.61
CA ASN A 93 4.29 3.46 -8.92
C ASN A 93 4.84 4.49 -9.92
N GLY A 94 4.24 5.67 -9.97
CA GLY A 94 4.66 6.79 -10.81
C GLY A 94 5.93 7.51 -10.33
N GLY A 95 6.57 7.03 -9.27
CA GLY A 95 7.80 7.59 -8.71
C GLY A 95 9.04 7.23 -9.53
N THR A 96 10.20 7.70 -9.06
CA THR A 96 11.52 7.45 -9.67
C THR A 96 12.31 6.36 -8.96
N ALA A 97 11.77 5.77 -7.90
CA ALA A 97 12.39 4.71 -7.11
C ALA A 97 11.33 3.73 -6.61
N PRO A 98 11.70 2.46 -6.35
CA PRO A 98 10.82 1.51 -5.68
C PRO A 98 10.36 2.04 -4.32
N VAL A 99 9.13 1.67 -3.93
CA VAL A 99 8.56 2.02 -2.62
C VAL A 99 8.10 0.77 -1.89
N THR A 100 8.19 0.80 -0.56
CA THR A 100 7.63 -0.24 0.27
C THR A 100 6.17 0.08 0.57
N ALA A 101 5.28 -0.87 0.26
CA ALA A 101 3.84 -0.72 0.50
C ALA A 101 3.26 -1.99 1.11
N THR A 102 2.19 -1.83 1.86
CA THR A 102 1.40 -2.93 2.43
C THR A 102 0.15 -3.14 1.59
N ILE A 103 -0.09 -4.40 1.19
CA ILE A 103 -1.31 -4.82 0.49
C ILE A 103 -2.22 -5.47 1.51
N ALA A 104 -3.47 -5.01 1.60
CA ALA A 104 -4.50 -5.56 2.45
C ALA A 104 -5.66 -6.10 1.60
N LEU A 105 -6.01 -7.35 1.84
CA LEU A 105 -7.14 -8.05 1.25
C LEU A 105 -8.31 -8.05 2.24
N PRO A 106 -9.57 -8.09 1.78
CA PRO A 106 -10.72 -8.19 2.68
C PRO A 106 -10.75 -9.55 3.37
N ALA A 107 -11.34 -9.63 4.55
CA ALA A 107 -11.55 -10.89 5.26
C ALA A 107 -12.65 -11.72 4.59
N SER A 108 -13.73 -11.08 4.16
CA SER A 108 -14.85 -11.68 3.45
C SER A 108 -15.66 -10.67 2.68
N THR A 109 -16.46 -11.13 1.73
CA THR A 109 -17.50 -10.39 1.05
C THR A 109 -18.65 -11.34 0.71
N THR A 110 -19.69 -10.84 0.05
CA THR A 110 -20.80 -11.65 -0.46
C THR A 110 -21.06 -11.37 -1.92
N VAL A 111 -21.48 -12.40 -2.65
CA VAL A 111 -22.06 -12.28 -3.99
C VAL A 111 -23.55 -12.64 -3.92
N THR A 112 -24.37 -11.91 -4.65
CA THR A 112 -25.84 -12.01 -4.54
C THR A 112 -26.50 -12.22 -5.90
N ALA A 113 -27.52 -13.06 -5.92
CA ALA A 113 -28.44 -13.24 -7.03
C ALA A 113 -29.83 -13.63 -6.52
N ASN A 114 -30.87 -13.11 -7.12
CA ASN A 114 -32.27 -13.48 -6.82
C ASN A 114 -32.61 -13.46 -5.31
N GLY A 115 -32.05 -12.50 -4.55
CA GLY A 115 -32.26 -12.37 -3.11
C GLY A 115 -31.50 -13.38 -2.24
N THR A 116 -30.66 -14.23 -2.84
CA THR A 116 -29.77 -15.16 -2.12
C THR A 116 -28.34 -14.62 -2.13
N SER A 117 -27.66 -14.72 -0.98
CA SER A 117 -26.25 -14.34 -0.85
C SER A 117 -25.40 -15.57 -0.62
N LEU A 118 -24.23 -15.61 -1.23
CA LEU A 118 -23.17 -16.59 -1.01
C LEU A 118 -21.95 -15.88 -0.46
N ASP A 119 -21.29 -16.49 0.50
CA ASP A 119 -20.09 -15.93 1.14
C ASP A 119 -18.85 -16.19 0.29
N VAL A 120 -17.97 -15.18 0.22
CA VAL A 120 -16.63 -15.28 -0.37
C VAL A 120 -15.62 -14.87 0.68
N ASP A 121 -14.67 -15.73 0.98
CA ASP A 121 -13.61 -15.49 1.97
C ASP A 121 -12.25 -16.05 1.53
N THR A 122 -11.33 -16.17 2.49
CA THR A 122 -10.00 -16.76 2.28
C THR A 122 -9.30 -16.14 1.06
N PHE A 123 -9.32 -14.81 0.99
CA PHE A 123 -8.63 -14.10 -0.08
C PHE A 123 -7.12 -14.32 -0.02
N THR A 124 -6.54 -14.60 -1.18
CA THR A 124 -5.11 -14.83 -1.38
C THR A 124 -4.58 -13.97 -2.51
N SER A 125 -3.27 -13.73 -2.56
CA SER A 125 -2.65 -13.02 -3.67
C SER A 125 -1.26 -13.57 -3.97
N ASP A 126 -0.74 -13.23 -5.15
CA ASP A 126 0.63 -13.49 -5.56
C ASP A 126 1.66 -12.60 -4.83
N PHE A 127 1.20 -11.54 -4.17
CA PHE A 127 2.01 -10.78 -3.22
C PHE A 127 1.80 -11.31 -1.80
N PRO A 128 2.88 -11.52 -1.03
CA PRO A 128 2.74 -11.91 0.37
C PRO A 128 2.04 -10.81 1.17
N THR A 129 1.26 -11.22 2.19
CA THR A 129 0.69 -10.26 3.15
C THR A 129 1.80 -9.52 3.89
N GLY A 130 1.66 -8.21 4.04
CA GLY A 130 2.64 -7.36 4.71
C GLY A 130 3.35 -6.40 3.76
N SER A 131 4.58 -6.03 4.12
CA SER A 131 5.38 -5.07 3.35
C SER A 131 5.93 -5.66 2.06
N ASN A 132 5.58 -5.06 0.94
CA ASN A 132 6.06 -5.43 -0.39
C ASN A 132 6.86 -4.31 -1.01
N ASN A 133 7.90 -4.66 -1.77
CA ASN A 133 8.65 -3.70 -2.56
C ASN A 133 7.99 -3.53 -3.93
N ILE A 134 7.35 -2.40 -4.15
CA ILE A 134 6.66 -2.07 -5.41
C ILE A 134 7.67 -1.35 -6.33
N PRO A 135 8.06 -1.95 -7.47
CA PRO A 135 8.96 -1.33 -8.42
C PRO A 135 8.35 -0.10 -9.08
N VAL A 136 9.17 0.69 -9.75
CA VAL A 136 8.70 1.79 -10.60
C VAL A 136 7.90 1.25 -11.77
N GLY A 137 6.81 1.93 -12.11
CA GLY A 137 5.92 1.55 -13.20
C GLY A 137 4.76 0.68 -12.74
N ASN A 138 4.25 -0.14 -13.65
CA ASN A 138 3.10 -1.00 -13.40
C ASN A 138 3.52 -2.37 -12.88
N THR A 139 2.83 -2.84 -11.86
CA THR A 139 2.97 -4.17 -11.29
C THR A 139 1.59 -4.82 -11.21
N ASN A 140 1.46 -6.04 -11.71
CA ASN A 140 0.20 -6.79 -11.62
C ASN A 140 0.11 -7.44 -10.23
N LEU A 141 -1.08 -7.41 -9.66
CA LEU A 141 -1.48 -8.11 -8.45
C LEU A 141 -2.65 -9.02 -8.82
N HIS A 142 -2.49 -10.32 -8.62
CA HIS A 142 -3.55 -11.30 -8.82
C HIS A 142 -4.14 -11.72 -7.48
N VAL A 143 -5.47 -11.83 -7.43
CA VAL A 143 -6.22 -12.14 -6.21
C VAL A 143 -7.13 -13.32 -6.46
N GLY A 144 -7.01 -14.35 -5.62
CA GLY A 144 -7.89 -15.48 -5.54
C GLY A 144 -8.73 -15.46 -4.26
N ALA A 145 -9.78 -16.29 -4.19
CA ALA A 145 -10.65 -16.41 -3.01
C ALA A 145 -11.39 -17.75 -3.00
N THR A 146 -12.11 -18.01 -1.92
CA THR A 146 -13.01 -19.17 -1.80
C THR A 146 -14.46 -18.73 -1.74
N LEU A 147 -15.29 -19.26 -2.65
CA LEU A 147 -16.74 -19.10 -2.68
C LEU A 147 -17.40 -20.28 -1.98
N HIS A 148 -18.33 -20.01 -1.08
CA HIS A 148 -19.14 -21.00 -0.36
C HIS A 148 -20.51 -21.14 -1.01
N VAL A 149 -20.71 -22.21 -1.76
CA VAL A 149 -21.98 -22.50 -2.44
C VAL A 149 -22.87 -23.30 -1.52
N THR A 150 -24.06 -22.78 -1.22
CA THR A 150 -25.07 -23.47 -0.44
C THR A 150 -25.85 -24.48 -1.31
N ALA A 151 -26.31 -25.58 -0.70
CA ALA A 151 -27.11 -26.55 -1.42
C ALA A 151 -28.41 -25.91 -1.95
N ASN A 152 -28.74 -26.21 -3.20
CA ASN A 152 -29.93 -25.71 -3.90
C ASN A 152 -29.97 -24.17 -3.97
N ALA A 153 -28.82 -23.51 -4.01
CA ALA A 153 -28.76 -22.08 -4.31
C ALA A 153 -29.48 -21.81 -5.66
N PRO A 154 -30.35 -20.80 -5.74
CA PRO A 154 -31.07 -20.47 -6.97
C PRO A 154 -30.12 -20.25 -8.15
N ALA A 155 -30.48 -20.71 -9.32
CA ALA A 155 -29.73 -20.43 -10.54
C ALA A 155 -29.75 -18.94 -10.86
N GLY A 156 -28.61 -18.40 -11.26
CA GLY A 156 -28.45 -16.97 -11.61
C GLY A 156 -27.00 -16.54 -11.62
N ASP A 157 -26.76 -15.33 -12.08
CA ASP A 157 -25.44 -14.69 -12.04
C ASP A 157 -25.25 -13.99 -10.70
N TYR A 158 -24.40 -14.56 -9.85
CA TYR A 158 -24.07 -14.02 -8.55
C TYR A 158 -23.00 -12.94 -8.70
N THR A 159 -23.28 -11.74 -8.26
CA THR A 159 -22.38 -10.60 -8.34
C THR A 159 -22.15 -9.95 -6.98
N GLY A 160 -20.98 -9.41 -6.76
CA GLY A 160 -20.58 -8.72 -5.54
C GLY A 160 -19.34 -7.88 -5.77
N GLN A 161 -18.88 -7.19 -4.74
CA GLN A 161 -17.67 -6.38 -4.79
C GLN A 161 -16.76 -6.71 -3.61
N TYR A 162 -15.47 -6.60 -3.81
CA TYR A 162 -14.46 -6.68 -2.76
C TYR A 162 -13.45 -5.55 -2.91
N THR A 163 -12.77 -5.19 -1.84
CA THR A 163 -11.84 -4.07 -1.83
C THR A 163 -10.43 -4.54 -1.52
N VAL A 164 -9.51 -4.23 -2.39
CA VAL A 164 -8.07 -4.37 -2.18
C VAL A 164 -7.50 -3.02 -1.84
N THR A 165 -6.74 -2.93 -0.77
CA THR A 165 -6.14 -1.67 -0.31
C THR A 165 -4.62 -1.75 -0.40
N ILE A 166 -4.00 -0.67 -0.88
CA ILE A 166 -2.56 -0.47 -0.84
C ILE A 166 -2.23 0.77 0.00
N SER A 167 -1.24 0.66 0.89
CA SER A 167 -0.81 1.76 1.76
C SER A 167 0.70 1.74 1.97
N TYR A 168 1.29 2.93 2.27
CA TYR A 168 2.71 3.10 2.62
C TYR A 168 2.99 2.66 4.04
#